data_4014ac2d1408cf93e44e5111bd602cf0
#
_entry.id   4014ac2d1408cf93e44e5111bd602cf0
#
_cell.length_a   1.000
_cell.length_b   1.000
_cell.length_c   1.000
_cell.angle_alpha   90.00
_cell.angle_beta   90.00
_cell.angle_gamma   90.00
#
_symmetry.space_group_name_H-M   'P 1'
#
loop_
_entity.id
_entity.type
_entity.pdbx_description
1 polymer ?
#
loop_
_entity_poly.entity_id
_entity_poly.type
_entity_poly.pdbx_seq_one_letter_code
_entity_poly.pdbx_strand_id
1 'polypeptide(L)'
;MKLNKEKKYTLLWLFFFAVNIVIIAFIAWREFHGQEHSAAFVLGENGVLFLSAGVLCLLVIFLTETAKCRLIMRGLGEHISLKAAFETVALGRYYDALMPTGGGGQPFQIYWLSVNGYKAKTASATPAIYFITRQAASIFLTILTFVFCRNAVEPAIRYAAYAGLFFCCIIPVTEFCFSLKPKAITALITLLVRLGTKIRLIKDPEAVTEKAIHTLQQYHEGFVLIAGNRMLSVWLLVLSLICRIALLCMPFFVLRTLGCPVSFRNVFPATVYIYSAVTLIPTPGNSGVSEGAFYLVFSEVGTSGIFWAMLLWRLLCYYSFLLTGLLIFGKRVIGKPQKYREDKEKICSN
;
A
#
# COMPACT_ATOMS: atom_id res chain seq x y z
N MET A 1 -31.76 7.14 -8.85
CA MET A 1 -31.04 6.04 -8.15
C MET A 1 -29.51 6.16 -8.13
N LYS A 2 -28.85 6.95 -9.01
CA LYS A 2 -27.38 7.19 -9.00
C LYS A 2 -26.87 8.09 -7.86
N LEU A 3 -27.64 9.11 -7.47
CA LEU A 3 -27.26 10.03 -6.37
C LEU A 3 -27.09 9.35 -5.00
N ASN A 4 -27.78 8.22 -4.79
CA ASN A 4 -27.75 7.52 -3.50
C ASN A 4 -26.45 6.66 -3.31
N LYS A 5 -25.80 6.26 -4.39
CA LYS A 5 -24.52 5.51 -4.34
C LYS A 5 -23.35 6.42 -4.01
N GLU A 6 -23.27 7.61 -4.61
CA GLU A 6 -22.19 8.57 -4.33
C GLU A 6 -22.23 9.07 -2.89
N LYS A 7 -23.43 9.40 -2.38
CA LYS A 7 -23.61 9.76 -0.96
C LYS A 7 -23.21 8.63 -0.02
N LYS A 8 -23.52 7.37 -0.34
CA LYS A 8 -23.12 6.22 0.47
C LYS A 8 -21.60 6.03 0.51
N TYR A 9 -20.88 6.22 -0.60
CA TYR A 9 -19.43 6.15 -0.63
C TYR A 9 -18.78 7.32 0.12
N THR A 10 -19.32 8.53 -0.01
CA THR A 10 -18.86 9.71 0.75
C THR A 10 -19.08 9.51 2.25
N LEU A 11 -20.22 8.97 2.66
CA LEU A 11 -20.51 8.68 4.06
C LEU A 11 -19.60 7.60 4.64
N LEU A 12 -19.33 6.54 3.87
CA LEU A 12 -18.40 5.49 4.25
C LEU A 12 -16.97 6.05 4.41
N TRP A 13 -16.60 6.96 3.55
CA TRP A 13 -15.30 7.64 3.57
C TRP A 13 -15.15 8.54 4.78
N LEU A 14 -16.16 9.35 5.08
CA LEU A 14 -16.22 10.17 6.29
C LEU A 14 -16.18 9.32 7.55
N PHE A 15 -16.85 8.17 7.55
CA PHE A 15 -16.81 7.22 8.65
C PHE A 15 -15.39 6.68 8.89
N PHE A 16 -14.69 6.21 7.86
CA PHE A 16 -13.30 5.74 8.01
C PHE A 16 -12.35 6.85 8.46
N PHE A 17 -12.52 8.06 7.96
CA PHE A 17 -11.73 9.22 8.40
C PHE A 17 -12.01 9.54 9.87
N ALA A 18 -13.27 9.55 10.27
CA ALA A 18 -13.66 9.76 11.67
C ALA A 18 -13.11 8.68 12.61
N VAL A 19 -13.15 7.40 12.20
CA VAL A 19 -12.56 6.29 12.96
C VAL A 19 -11.06 6.50 13.17
N ASN A 20 -10.32 6.93 12.13
CA ASN A 20 -8.90 7.25 12.26
C ASN A 20 -8.65 8.40 13.25
N ILE A 21 -9.43 9.48 13.18
CA ILE A 21 -9.34 10.59 14.13
C ILE A 21 -9.63 10.12 15.56
N VAL A 22 -10.65 9.30 15.76
CA VAL A 22 -11.02 8.75 17.08
C VAL A 22 -9.89 7.87 17.64
N ILE A 23 -9.27 7.02 16.81
CA ILE A 23 -8.15 6.18 17.23
C ILE A 23 -6.97 7.05 17.66
N ILE A 24 -6.60 8.05 16.87
CA ILE A 24 -5.50 8.98 17.20
C ILE A 24 -5.83 9.77 18.48
N ALA A 25 -7.07 10.27 18.58
CA ALA A 25 -7.53 10.99 19.77
C ALA A 25 -7.52 10.10 21.01
N PHE A 26 -7.93 8.84 20.90
CA PHE A 26 -7.88 7.86 22.00
C PHE A 26 -6.45 7.56 22.45
N ILE A 27 -5.52 7.36 21.50
CA ILE A 27 -4.10 7.14 21.82
C ILE A 27 -3.51 8.39 22.48
N ALA A 28 -3.80 9.58 21.94
CA ALA A 28 -3.40 10.85 22.52
C ALA A 28 -3.95 11.01 23.93
N TRP A 29 -5.25 10.78 24.12
CA TRP A 29 -5.90 10.86 25.43
C TRP A 29 -5.25 9.91 26.45
N ARG A 30 -5.01 8.66 26.08
CA ARG A 30 -4.35 7.66 26.91
C ARG A 30 -2.94 8.09 27.31
N GLU A 31 -2.16 8.65 26.38
CA GLU A 31 -0.80 9.10 26.60
C GLU A 31 -0.76 10.33 27.53
N PHE A 32 -1.65 11.31 27.30
CA PHE A 32 -1.67 12.54 28.09
C PHE A 32 -2.32 12.39 29.47
N HIS A 33 -3.21 11.42 29.67
CA HIS A 33 -3.87 11.19 30.98
C HIS A 33 -3.03 10.34 31.95
N GLY A 34 -2.02 9.64 31.46
CA GLY A 34 -1.16 8.77 32.29
C GLY A 34 0.13 9.39 32.80
N GLN A 35 0.46 10.62 32.38
CA GLN A 35 1.74 11.26 32.73
C GLN A 35 1.54 12.69 33.25
N GLU A 36 2.09 12.93 34.46
CA GLU A 36 2.11 14.28 35.06
C GLU A 36 3.05 15.27 34.33
N HIS A 37 3.74 14.83 33.28
CA HIS A 37 4.67 15.67 32.53
C HIS A 37 4.13 15.89 31.10
N SER A 38 3.88 17.14 30.77
CA SER A 38 3.55 17.62 29.44
C SER A 38 4.58 17.11 28.44
N ALA A 39 4.19 16.13 27.63
CA ALA A 39 4.97 15.67 26.48
C ALA A 39 4.97 16.76 25.40
N ALA A 40 5.79 17.80 25.60
CA ALA A 40 5.98 18.82 24.58
C ALA A 40 6.68 18.21 23.37
N PHE A 41 6.28 18.65 22.17
CA PHE A 41 7.04 18.34 20.97
C PHE A 41 8.37 19.09 21.01
N VAL A 42 9.45 18.37 21.28
CA VAL A 42 10.80 18.93 21.37
C VAL A 42 11.67 18.29 20.29
N LEU A 43 12.28 19.13 19.48
CA LEU A 43 13.28 18.66 18.51
C LEU A 43 14.58 18.33 19.23
N GLY A 44 15.17 17.16 18.94
CA GLY A 44 16.51 16.81 19.37
C GLY A 44 17.59 17.67 18.72
N GLU A 45 18.82 17.55 19.20
CA GLU A 45 19.97 18.37 18.77
C GLU A 45 20.15 18.41 17.23
N ASN A 46 19.93 17.33 16.53
CA ASN A 46 19.95 17.26 15.06
C ASN A 46 18.57 16.97 14.47
N GLY A 47 17.49 17.36 15.16
CA GLY A 47 16.13 16.99 14.81
C GLY A 47 15.72 17.40 13.39
N VAL A 48 16.09 18.61 12.97
CA VAL A 48 15.80 19.09 11.60
C VAL A 48 16.50 18.24 10.54
N LEU A 49 17.75 17.81 10.79
CA LEU A 49 18.49 16.94 9.86
C LEU A 49 17.82 15.57 9.73
N PHE A 50 17.42 14.97 10.84
CA PHE A 50 16.74 13.67 10.81
C PHE A 50 15.34 13.76 10.22
N LEU A 51 14.60 14.84 10.48
CA LEU A 51 13.31 15.09 9.84
C LEU A 51 13.45 15.22 8.31
N SER A 52 14.45 15.97 7.86
CA SER A 52 14.72 16.11 6.41
C SER A 52 15.10 14.77 5.76
N ALA A 53 15.83 13.91 6.47
CA ALA A 53 16.11 12.54 6.01
C ALA A 53 14.83 11.69 5.93
N GLY A 54 13.90 11.82 6.89
CA GLY A 54 12.58 11.18 6.82
C GLY A 54 11.74 11.66 5.62
N VAL A 55 11.74 12.97 5.36
CA VAL A 55 11.08 13.53 4.17
C VAL A 55 11.76 13.07 2.88
N LEU A 56 13.09 12.98 2.87
CA LEU A 56 13.83 12.42 1.72
C LEU A 56 13.43 10.96 1.45
N CYS A 57 13.26 10.15 2.49
CA CYS A 57 12.74 8.78 2.35
C CYS A 57 11.35 8.78 1.68
N LEU A 58 10.45 9.67 2.06
CA LEU A 58 9.13 9.82 1.43
C LEU A 58 9.25 10.16 -0.06
N LEU A 59 10.14 11.10 -0.42
CA LEU A 59 10.39 11.45 -1.82
C LEU A 59 10.98 10.26 -2.60
N VAL A 60 11.93 9.53 -2.01
CA VAL A 60 12.49 8.31 -2.61
C VAL A 60 11.41 7.27 -2.87
N ILE A 61 10.46 7.08 -1.95
CA ILE A 61 9.32 6.17 -2.16
C ILE A 61 8.51 6.59 -3.38
N PHE A 62 8.07 7.84 -3.48
CA PHE A 62 7.28 8.31 -4.62
C PHE A 62 8.03 8.22 -5.94
N LEU A 63 9.32 8.58 -5.96
CA LEU A 63 10.14 8.53 -7.15
C LEU A 63 10.37 7.11 -7.65
N THR A 64 10.74 6.19 -6.76
CA THR A 64 10.99 4.79 -7.12
C THR A 64 9.72 4.08 -7.56
N GLU A 65 8.59 4.33 -6.91
CA GLU A 65 7.31 3.75 -7.29
C GLU A 65 6.82 4.30 -8.63
N THR A 66 6.97 5.60 -8.88
CA THR A 66 6.63 6.20 -10.17
C THR A 66 7.53 5.68 -11.30
N ALA A 67 8.83 5.57 -11.05
CA ALA A 67 9.78 5.00 -12.01
C ALA A 67 9.43 3.54 -12.32
N LYS A 68 9.09 2.75 -11.30
CA LYS A 68 8.67 1.36 -11.45
C LYS A 68 7.40 1.24 -12.30
N CYS A 69 6.39 2.05 -12.04
CA CYS A 69 5.16 2.09 -12.86
C CYS A 69 5.49 2.36 -14.34
N ARG A 70 6.34 3.36 -14.61
CA ARG A 70 6.77 3.67 -15.99
C ARG A 70 7.55 2.53 -16.65
N LEU A 71 8.42 1.87 -15.91
CA LEU A 71 9.19 0.74 -16.43
C LEU A 71 8.29 -0.44 -16.79
N ILE A 72 7.31 -0.78 -15.94
CA ILE A 72 6.33 -1.83 -16.23
C ILE A 72 5.53 -1.48 -17.50
N MET A 73 4.98 -0.27 -17.57
CA MET A 73 4.19 0.17 -18.73
C MET A 73 5.01 0.09 -20.03
N ARG A 74 6.28 0.56 -20.01
CA ARG A 74 7.19 0.45 -21.15
C ARG A 74 7.48 -1.00 -21.54
N GLY A 75 7.71 -1.86 -20.55
CA GLY A 75 7.90 -3.30 -20.76
C GLY A 75 6.69 -4.00 -21.37
N LEU A 76 5.49 -3.47 -21.15
CA LEU A 76 4.24 -3.94 -21.75
C LEU A 76 3.94 -3.27 -23.11
N GLY A 77 4.86 -2.44 -23.62
CA GLY A 77 4.72 -1.80 -24.93
C GLY A 77 3.90 -0.53 -24.96
N GLU A 78 3.66 0.10 -23.80
CA GLU A 78 2.94 1.38 -23.71
C GLU A 78 3.75 2.47 -23.02
N HIS A 79 3.51 3.71 -23.45
CA HIS A 79 4.16 4.89 -22.86
C HIS A 79 3.21 5.61 -21.92
N ILE A 80 3.65 5.82 -20.67
CA ILE A 80 2.95 6.63 -19.68
C ILE A 80 3.78 7.86 -19.33
N SER A 81 3.13 9.03 -19.26
CA SER A 81 3.79 10.26 -18.82
C SER A 81 4.18 10.18 -17.34
N LEU A 82 5.17 10.95 -16.92
CA LEU A 82 5.61 10.99 -15.52
C LEU A 82 4.45 11.34 -14.58
N LYS A 83 3.64 12.33 -14.98
CA LYS A 83 2.46 12.77 -14.22
C LYS A 83 1.41 11.66 -14.09
N ALA A 84 1.06 10.98 -15.19
CA ALA A 84 0.07 9.90 -15.15
C ALA A 84 0.56 8.69 -14.35
N ALA A 85 1.86 8.36 -14.40
CA ALA A 85 2.45 7.32 -13.59
C ALA A 85 2.42 7.67 -12.10
N PHE A 86 2.78 8.92 -11.74
CA PHE A 86 2.68 9.42 -10.38
C PHE A 86 1.23 9.39 -9.86
N GLU A 87 0.26 9.86 -10.65
CA GLU A 87 -1.15 9.81 -10.30
C GLU A 87 -1.64 8.37 -10.08
N THR A 88 -1.23 7.42 -10.94
CA THR A 88 -1.56 5.99 -10.80
C THR A 88 -1.03 5.42 -9.48
N VAL A 89 0.22 5.73 -9.14
CA VAL A 89 0.85 5.27 -7.89
C VAL A 89 0.20 5.92 -6.67
N ALA A 90 0.03 7.24 -6.68
CA ALA A 90 -0.52 7.99 -5.56
C ALA A 90 -1.97 7.57 -5.25
N LEU A 91 -2.80 7.36 -6.28
CA LEU A 91 -4.16 6.84 -6.11
C LEU A 91 -4.15 5.38 -5.63
N GLY A 92 -3.23 4.54 -6.11
CA GLY A 92 -3.05 3.20 -5.60
C GLY A 92 -2.75 3.20 -4.10
N ARG A 93 -1.79 4.02 -3.65
CA ARG A 93 -1.43 4.15 -2.23
C ARG A 93 -2.57 4.71 -1.39
N TYR A 94 -3.31 5.66 -1.92
CA TYR A 94 -4.49 6.22 -1.28
C TYR A 94 -5.55 5.14 -0.99
N TYR A 95 -5.89 4.32 -1.97
CA TYR A 95 -6.86 3.26 -1.79
C TYR A 95 -6.31 2.08 -0.97
N ASP A 96 -5.02 1.77 -1.05
CA ASP A 96 -4.37 0.82 -0.13
C ASP A 96 -4.53 1.27 1.34
N ALA A 97 -4.38 2.57 1.60
CA ALA A 97 -4.52 3.13 2.94
C ALA A 97 -5.97 3.14 3.47
N LEU A 98 -6.96 3.14 2.59
CA LEU A 98 -8.38 3.11 2.97
C LEU A 98 -8.93 1.69 3.18
N MET A 99 -8.31 0.68 2.57
CA MET A 99 -8.83 -0.69 2.63
C MET A 99 -8.20 -1.49 3.78
N PRO A 100 -8.98 -2.35 4.45
CA PRO A 100 -8.50 -3.13 5.60
C PRO A 100 -7.32 -4.04 5.31
N THR A 101 -7.19 -4.52 4.07
CA THR A 101 -6.16 -5.49 3.68
C THR A 101 -4.94 -4.86 3.02
N GLY A 102 -4.92 -3.51 2.85
CA GLY A 102 -3.87 -2.82 2.10
C GLY A 102 -3.77 -3.21 0.61
N GLY A 103 -4.75 -3.94 0.10
CA GLY A 103 -4.82 -4.43 -1.28
C GLY A 103 -5.85 -3.71 -2.16
N GLY A 104 -6.46 -2.63 -1.67
CA GLY A 104 -7.50 -1.89 -2.39
C GLY A 104 -7.00 -1.07 -3.57
N GLY A 105 -5.72 -0.76 -3.62
CA GLY A 105 -5.13 0.06 -4.68
C GLY A 105 -5.14 -0.58 -6.05
N GLN A 106 -4.96 -1.90 -6.15
CA GLN A 106 -4.90 -2.59 -7.44
C GLN A 106 -6.18 -2.42 -8.29
N PRO A 107 -7.40 -2.67 -7.81
CA PRO A 107 -8.62 -2.46 -8.58
C PRO A 107 -8.79 -1.02 -9.06
N PHE A 108 -8.39 -0.06 -8.23
CA PHE A 108 -8.45 1.35 -8.59
C PHE A 108 -7.41 1.76 -9.61
N GLN A 109 -6.20 1.21 -9.55
CA GLN A 109 -5.17 1.42 -10.57
C GLN A 109 -5.61 0.84 -11.92
N ILE A 110 -6.23 -0.36 -11.93
CA ILE A 110 -6.81 -0.95 -13.14
C ILE A 110 -7.87 -0.02 -13.72
N TYR A 111 -8.83 0.40 -12.89
CA TYR A 111 -9.87 1.34 -13.31
C TYR A 111 -9.29 2.64 -13.85
N TRP A 112 -8.33 3.23 -13.11
CA TRP A 112 -7.68 4.48 -13.49
C TRP A 112 -6.96 4.41 -14.84
N LEU A 113 -6.18 3.37 -15.05
CA LEU A 113 -5.48 3.15 -16.32
C LEU A 113 -6.48 2.91 -17.47
N SER A 114 -7.53 2.13 -17.24
CA SER A 114 -8.56 1.85 -18.23
C SER A 114 -9.33 3.10 -18.67
N VAL A 115 -9.71 3.97 -17.72
CA VAL A 115 -10.42 5.24 -18.00
C VAL A 115 -9.51 6.25 -18.71
N ASN A 116 -8.20 6.17 -18.51
CA ASN A 116 -7.22 7.00 -19.23
C ASN A 116 -6.81 6.43 -20.59
N GLY A 117 -7.49 5.39 -21.10
CA GLY A 117 -7.35 4.89 -22.46
C GLY A 117 -6.21 3.89 -22.69
N TYR A 118 -5.58 3.38 -21.60
CA TYR A 118 -4.57 2.32 -21.74
C TYR A 118 -5.24 0.98 -22.06
N LYS A 119 -4.55 0.12 -22.82
CA LYS A 119 -5.07 -1.19 -23.21
C LYS A 119 -5.39 -2.05 -21.99
N ALA A 120 -6.43 -2.84 -22.07
CA ALA A 120 -6.91 -3.68 -20.98
C ALA A 120 -5.81 -4.63 -20.44
N LYS A 121 -4.97 -5.19 -21.33
CA LYS A 121 -3.79 -5.99 -20.97
C LYS A 121 -2.83 -5.22 -20.06
N THR A 122 -2.47 -4.02 -20.44
CA THR A 122 -1.51 -3.18 -19.70
C THR A 122 -2.13 -2.66 -18.40
N ALA A 123 -3.40 -2.25 -18.44
CA ALA A 123 -4.13 -1.76 -17.29
C ALA A 123 -4.29 -2.83 -16.19
N SER A 124 -4.49 -4.10 -16.56
CA SER A 124 -4.63 -5.20 -15.61
C SER A 124 -3.27 -5.75 -15.13
N ALA A 125 -2.29 -5.91 -16.03
CA ALA A 125 -0.99 -6.46 -15.67
C ALA A 125 -0.12 -5.52 -14.83
N THR A 126 -0.19 -4.20 -15.07
CA THR A 126 0.66 -3.22 -14.38
C THR A 126 0.52 -3.24 -12.87
N PRO A 127 -0.69 -3.13 -12.26
CA PRO A 127 -0.83 -3.14 -10.80
C PRO A 127 -0.41 -4.46 -10.17
N ALA A 128 -0.62 -5.56 -10.86
CA ALA A 128 -0.27 -6.88 -10.35
C ALA A 128 1.23 -7.13 -10.35
N ILE A 129 1.95 -6.82 -11.45
CA ILE A 129 3.41 -6.88 -11.51
C ILE A 129 4.03 -5.96 -10.46
N TYR A 130 3.46 -4.76 -10.31
CA TYR A 130 3.84 -3.80 -9.30
C TYR A 130 3.70 -4.36 -7.88
N PHE A 131 2.60 -5.04 -7.58
CA PHE A 131 2.35 -5.68 -6.29
C PHE A 131 3.30 -6.85 -6.03
N ILE A 132 3.47 -7.79 -6.98
CA ILE A 132 4.35 -8.94 -6.84
C ILE A 132 5.80 -8.51 -6.56
N THR A 133 6.31 -7.53 -7.30
CA THR A 133 7.69 -7.05 -7.12
C THR A 133 7.88 -6.34 -5.77
N ARG A 134 6.87 -5.61 -5.31
CA ARG A 134 6.84 -5.00 -3.98
C ARG A 134 6.85 -6.05 -2.87
N GLN A 135 6.03 -7.08 -3.01
CA GLN A 135 5.96 -8.16 -2.02
C GLN A 135 7.21 -9.03 -2.02
N ALA A 136 7.80 -9.32 -3.18
CA ALA A 136 9.06 -10.04 -3.27
C ALA A 136 10.19 -9.30 -2.51
N ALA A 137 10.31 -7.98 -2.70
CA ALA A 137 11.27 -7.15 -1.97
C ALA A 137 10.99 -7.16 -0.46
N SER A 138 9.72 -7.09 -0.06
CA SER A 138 9.30 -7.14 1.34
C SER A 138 9.67 -8.47 2.00
N ILE A 139 9.32 -9.58 1.37
CA ILE A 139 9.59 -10.94 1.85
C ILE A 139 11.11 -11.16 1.95
N PHE A 140 11.87 -10.76 0.93
CA PHE A 140 13.32 -10.86 0.93
C PHE A 140 13.96 -10.14 2.13
N LEU A 141 13.63 -8.88 2.36
CA LEU A 141 14.14 -8.11 3.50
C LEU A 141 13.69 -8.68 4.84
N THR A 142 12.47 -9.17 4.93
CA THR A 142 11.94 -9.79 6.16
C THR A 142 12.69 -11.07 6.49
N ILE A 143 12.90 -11.97 5.51
CA ILE A 143 13.68 -13.20 5.71
C ILE A 143 15.11 -12.87 6.12
N LEU A 144 15.75 -11.94 5.43
CA LEU A 144 17.12 -11.50 5.74
C LEU A 144 17.21 -10.99 7.19
N THR A 145 16.25 -10.16 7.61
CA THR A 145 16.19 -9.63 8.98
C THR A 145 15.95 -10.75 10.00
N PHE A 146 15.07 -11.70 9.71
CA PHE A 146 14.79 -12.81 10.64
C PHE A 146 15.98 -13.75 10.83
N VAL A 147 16.81 -13.90 9.79
CA VAL A 147 18.02 -14.74 9.86
C VAL A 147 19.11 -14.02 10.67
N PHE A 148 19.36 -12.75 10.38
CA PHE A 148 20.52 -12.04 10.95
C PHE A 148 20.21 -11.24 12.23
N CYS A 149 18.95 -10.89 12.48
CA CYS A 149 18.54 -10.02 13.60
C CYS A 149 17.46 -10.68 14.47
N ARG A 150 17.62 -11.95 14.78
CA ARG A 150 16.63 -12.76 15.52
C ARG A 150 16.24 -12.18 16.89
N ASN A 151 17.16 -11.52 17.57
CA ASN A 151 16.97 -11.01 18.92
C ASN A 151 16.63 -9.50 18.95
N ALA A 152 16.17 -8.94 17.84
CA ALA A 152 15.84 -7.51 17.74
C ALA A 152 14.54 -7.13 18.47
N VAL A 153 13.68 -8.09 18.80
CA VAL A 153 12.39 -7.90 19.46
C VAL A 153 12.10 -9.05 20.40
N GLU A 154 11.17 -8.84 21.33
CA GLU A 154 10.70 -9.86 22.25
C GLU A 154 10.12 -11.11 21.54
N PRO A 155 10.13 -12.27 22.18
CA PRO A 155 9.66 -13.53 21.61
C PRO A 155 8.22 -13.47 21.09
N ALA A 156 7.31 -12.82 21.81
CA ALA A 156 5.90 -12.71 21.42
C ALA A 156 5.74 -11.96 20.07
N ILE A 157 6.42 -10.82 19.90
CA ILE A 157 6.41 -10.03 18.66
C ILE A 157 7.07 -10.83 17.54
N ARG A 158 8.14 -11.54 17.82
CA ARG A 158 8.85 -12.37 16.87
C ARG A 158 7.98 -13.49 16.30
N TYR A 159 7.24 -14.22 17.14
CA TYR A 159 6.33 -15.28 16.68
C TYR A 159 5.16 -14.70 15.88
N ALA A 160 4.59 -13.57 16.30
CA ALA A 160 3.58 -12.86 15.51
C ALA A 160 4.12 -12.45 14.14
N ALA A 161 5.36 -11.98 14.07
CA ALA A 161 5.98 -11.59 12.81
C ALA A 161 6.25 -12.79 11.87
N TYR A 162 6.61 -13.96 12.41
CA TYR A 162 6.76 -15.20 11.62
C TYR A 162 5.42 -15.63 11.03
N ALA A 163 4.36 -15.61 11.82
CA ALA A 163 3.01 -15.87 11.33
C ALA A 163 2.62 -14.83 10.25
N GLY A 164 2.90 -13.55 10.48
CA GLY A 164 2.66 -12.48 9.50
C GLY A 164 3.41 -12.69 8.20
N LEU A 165 4.69 -13.10 8.23
CA LEU A 165 5.44 -13.45 7.03
C LEU A 165 4.78 -14.62 6.28
N PHE A 166 4.34 -15.67 6.98
CA PHE A 166 3.65 -16.78 6.36
C PHE A 166 2.40 -16.31 5.60
N PHE A 167 1.56 -15.50 6.22
CA PHE A 167 0.37 -14.94 5.57
C PHE A 167 0.73 -13.98 4.41
N CYS A 168 1.77 -13.16 4.57
CA CYS A 168 2.28 -12.29 3.50
C CYS A 168 2.73 -13.07 2.27
N CYS A 169 3.21 -14.30 2.42
CA CYS A 169 3.63 -15.13 1.31
C CYS A 169 2.46 -15.75 0.52
N ILE A 170 1.30 -15.94 1.15
CA ILE A 170 0.16 -16.62 0.51
C ILE A 170 -0.29 -15.89 -0.75
N ILE A 171 -0.56 -14.59 -0.68
CA ILE A 171 -1.09 -13.83 -1.82
C ILE A 171 -0.08 -13.77 -2.99
N PRO A 172 1.17 -13.32 -2.81
CA PRO A 172 2.10 -13.25 -3.93
C PRO A 172 2.50 -14.63 -4.47
N VAL A 173 2.54 -15.68 -3.63
CA VAL A 173 2.76 -17.05 -4.10
C VAL A 173 1.57 -17.53 -4.92
N THR A 174 0.35 -17.28 -4.49
CA THR A 174 -0.84 -17.62 -5.27
C THR A 174 -0.88 -16.82 -6.58
N GLU A 175 -0.64 -15.50 -6.56
CA GLU A 175 -0.56 -14.69 -7.77
C GLU A 175 0.54 -15.17 -8.74
N PHE A 176 1.72 -15.54 -8.21
CA PHE A 176 2.81 -16.09 -8.99
C PHE A 176 2.47 -17.46 -9.58
N CYS A 177 1.95 -18.38 -8.78
CA CYS A 177 1.49 -19.70 -9.27
C CYS A 177 0.41 -19.55 -10.32
N PHE A 178 -0.45 -18.59 -10.15
CA PHE A 178 -1.51 -18.24 -11.06
C PHE A 178 -0.97 -17.66 -12.38
N SER A 179 0.06 -16.87 -12.32
CA SER A 179 0.74 -16.35 -13.51
C SER A 179 1.37 -17.46 -14.37
N LEU A 180 1.75 -18.59 -13.74
CA LEU A 180 2.38 -19.72 -14.44
C LEU A 180 1.38 -20.77 -14.97
N LYS A 181 0.23 -20.92 -14.31
CA LYS A 181 -0.76 -21.98 -14.63
C LYS A 181 -2.18 -21.43 -14.75
N PRO A 182 -2.53 -20.75 -15.88
CA PRO A 182 -3.85 -20.13 -16.05
C PRO A 182 -5.01 -21.15 -15.97
N LYS A 183 -4.78 -22.42 -16.35
CA LYS A 183 -5.82 -23.48 -16.28
C LYS A 183 -6.29 -23.77 -14.85
N ALA A 184 -5.43 -23.68 -13.85
CA ALA A 184 -5.82 -23.91 -12.45
C ALA A 184 -6.75 -22.81 -11.93
N ILE A 185 -6.58 -21.58 -12.43
CA ILE A 185 -7.44 -20.47 -12.05
C ILE A 185 -8.82 -20.55 -12.70
N THR A 186 -8.89 -20.99 -13.95
CA THR A 186 -10.16 -21.18 -14.63
C THR A 186 -11.07 -22.05 -13.77
N ALA A 187 -10.54 -23.14 -13.20
CA ALA A 187 -11.28 -24.01 -12.29
C ALA A 187 -11.72 -23.28 -11.00
N LEU A 188 -10.83 -22.47 -10.40
CA LEU A 188 -11.16 -21.70 -9.20
C LEU A 188 -12.20 -20.60 -9.48
N ILE A 189 -12.07 -19.84 -10.59
CA ILE A 189 -13.05 -18.85 -11.01
C ILE A 189 -14.41 -19.52 -11.21
N THR A 190 -14.46 -20.64 -11.93
CA THR A 190 -15.70 -21.38 -12.17
C THR A 190 -16.34 -21.82 -10.85
N LEU A 191 -15.52 -22.29 -9.87
CA LEU A 191 -16.00 -22.67 -8.54
C LEU A 191 -16.56 -21.46 -7.78
N LEU A 192 -15.84 -20.33 -7.76
CA LEU A 192 -16.29 -19.11 -7.09
C LEU A 192 -17.54 -18.52 -7.70
N VAL A 193 -17.64 -18.53 -9.04
CA VAL A 193 -18.85 -18.09 -9.74
C VAL A 193 -20.03 -19.00 -9.43
N ARG A 194 -19.85 -20.33 -9.39
CA ARG A 194 -20.91 -21.27 -8.98
C ARG A 194 -21.36 -21.01 -7.54
N LEU A 195 -20.43 -20.78 -6.60
CA LEU A 195 -20.78 -20.42 -5.23
C LEU A 195 -21.53 -19.08 -5.17
N GLY A 196 -21.07 -18.07 -5.91
CA GLY A 196 -21.72 -16.76 -5.99
C GLY A 196 -23.14 -16.83 -6.60
N THR A 197 -23.35 -17.73 -7.56
CA THR A 197 -24.68 -18.00 -8.14
C THR A 197 -25.59 -18.67 -7.10
N LYS A 198 -25.06 -19.64 -6.33
CA LYS A 198 -25.83 -20.36 -5.30
C LYS A 198 -26.34 -19.41 -4.19
N ILE A 199 -25.58 -18.37 -3.86
CA ILE A 199 -25.97 -17.33 -2.87
C ILE A 199 -26.68 -16.12 -3.54
N ARG A 200 -27.08 -16.24 -4.80
CA ARG A 200 -27.82 -15.22 -5.61
C ARG A 200 -27.08 -13.87 -5.74
N LEU A 201 -25.78 -13.84 -5.57
CA LEU A 201 -24.94 -12.65 -5.75
C LEU A 201 -24.62 -12.37 -7.23
N ILE A 202 -24.58 -13.43 -8.06
CA ILE A 202 -24.24 -13.37 -9.48
C ILE A 202 -25.50 -13.69 -10.28
N LYS A 203 -25.93 -12.75 -11.14
CA LYS A 203 -27.12 -12.89 -11.96
C LYS A 203 -26.84 -13.58 -13.31
N ASP A 204 -25.63 -13.37 -13.85
CA ASP A 204 -25.19 -13.95 -15.13
C ASP A 204 -23.81 -14.61 -14.90
N PRO A 205 -23.78 -15.93 -14.63
CA PRO A 205 -22.56 -16.64 -14.34
C PRO A 205 -21.65 -16.83 -15.55
N GLU A 206 -22.22 -16.93 -16.76
CA GLU A 206 -21.45 -17.16 -17.99
C GLU A 206 -20.66 -15.90 -18.37
N ALA A 207 -21.33 -14.75 -18.44
CA ALA A 207 -20.70 -13.47 -18.74
C ALA A 207 -19.63 -13.09 -17.69
N VAL A 208 -19.88 -13.37 -16.40
CA VAL A 208 -18.89 -13.12 -15.34
C VAL A 208 -17.69 -14.05 -15.49
N THR A 209 -17.89 -15.32 -15.79
CA THR A 209 -16.82 -16.30 -15.97
C THR A 209 -15.97 -15.96 -17.19
N GLU A 210 -16.58 -15.67 -18.34
CA GLU A 210 -15.89 -15.31 -19.57
C GLU A 210 -15.04 -14.03 -19.39
N LYS A 211 -15.62 -12.98 -18.80
CA LYS A 211 -14.91 -11.74 -18.50
C LYS A 211 -13.73 -11.95 -17.53
N ALA A 212 -13.91 -12.77 -16.50
CA ALA A 212 -12.87 -13.06 -15.55
C ALA A 212 -11.72 -13.86 -16.20
N ILE A 213 -12.03 -14.88 -17.01
CA ILE A 213 -11.04 -15.69 -17.73
C ILE A 213 -10.26 -14.81 -18.73
N HIS A 214 -10.96 -13.97 -19.49
CA HIS A 214 -10.32 -13.05 -20.44
C HIS A 214 -9.37 -12.07 -19.74
N THR A 215 -9.80 -11.47 -18.63
CA THR A 215 -8.94 -10.57 -17.82
C THR A 215 -7.71 -11.30 -17.30
N LEU A 216 -7.88 -12.55 -16.88
CA LEU A 216 -6.80 -13.39 -16.39
C LEU A 216 -5.77 -13.73 -17.48
N GLN A 217 -6.23 -14.05 -18.69
CA GLN A 217 -5.36 -14.32 -19.82
C GLN A 217 -4.50 -13.10 -20.16
N GLN A 218 -5.10 -11.91 -20.17
CA GLN A 218 -4.39 -10.65 -20.40
C GLN A 218 -3.34 -10.39 -19.31
N TYR A 219 -3.67 -10.68 -18.06
CA TYR A 219 -2.76 -10.60 -16.94
C TYR A 219 -1.56 -11.55 -17.11
N HIS A 220 -1.83 -12.84 -17.42
CA HIS A 220 -0.81 -13.86 -17.64
C HIS A 220 0.15 -13.46 -18.77
N GLU A 221 -0.37 -13.02 -19.91
CA GLU A 221 0.46 -12.57 -21.03
C GLU A 221 1.38 -11.39 -20.65
N GLY A 222 0.83 -10.41 -19.90
CA GLY A 222 1.60 -9.27 -19.43
C GLY A 222 2.72 -9.69 -18.47
N PHE A 223 2.40 -10.62 -17.55
CA PHE A 223 3.36 -11.14 -16.58
C PHE A 223 4.48 -11.90 -17.26
N VAL A 224 4.18 -12.82 -18.19
CA VAL A 224 5.17 -13.60 -18.94
C VAL A 224 6.09 -12.68 -19.74
N LEU A 225 5.55 -11.63 -20.35
CA LEU A 225 6.35 -10.66 -21.11
C LEU A 225 7.39 -9.96 -20.21
N ILE A 226 6.99 -9.52 -19.01
CA ILE A 226 7.91 -8.86 -18.06
C ILE A 226 8.91 -9.86 -17.48
N ALA A 227 8.45 -11.05 -17.08
CA ALA A 227 9.30 -12.10 -16.52
C ALA A 227 10.34 -12.60 -17.52
N GLY A 228 10.02 -12.62 -18.80
CA GLY A 228 10.95 -12.94 -19.89
C GLY A 228 12.09 -11.92 -20.05
N ASN A 229 11.90 -10.68 -19.61
CA ASN A 229 12.94 -9.66 -19.63
C ASN A 229 13.68 -9.59 -18.29
N ARG A 230 14.76 -10.38 -18.16
CA ARG A 230 15.56 -10.49 -16.93
C ARG A 230 16.07 -9.13 -16.42
N MET A 231 16.56 -8.28 -17.31
CA MET A 231 17.08 -6.96 -16.94
C MET A 231 15.98 -6.06 -16.34
N LEU A 232 14.81 -6.05 -16.96
CA LEU A 232 13.66 -5.31 -16.46
C LEU A 232 13.21 -5.84 -15.09
N SER A 233 13.10 -7.17 -14.93
CA SER A 233 12.74 -7.81 -13.66
C SER A 233 13.70 -7.45 -12.53
N VAL A 234 15.00 -7.43 -12.80
CA VAL A 234 16.04 -7.02 -11.83
C VAL A 234 15.86 -5.55 -11.44
N TRP A 235 15.66 -4.64 -12.40
CA TRP A 235 15.41 -3.23 -12.09
C TRP A 235 14.14 -3.00 -11.26
N LEU A 236 13.06 -3.73 -11.55
CA LEU A 236 11.82 -3.66 -10.77
C LEU A 236 12.03 -4.13 -9.32
N LEU A 237 12.84 -5.18 -9.11
CA LEU A 237 13.20 -5.65 -7.77
C LEU A 237 14.09 -4.65 -7.05
N VAL A 238 15.10 -4.09 -7.70
CA VAL A 238 15.99 -3.07 -7.11
C VAL A 238 15.20 -1.84 -6.68
N LEU A 239 14.35 -1.30 -7.55
CA LEU A 239 13.49 -0.16 -7.18
C LEU A 239 12.53 -0.49 -6.04
N SER A 240 12.02 -1.72 -6.00
CA SER A 240 11.15 -2.18 -4.90
C SER A 240 11.92 -2.33 -3.59
N LEU A 241 13.17 -2.78 -3.62
CA LEU A 241 14.06 -2.85 -2.45
C LEU A 241 14.39 -1.45 -1.92
N ILE A 242 14.77 -0.51 -2.79
CA ILE A 242 15.04 0.88 -2.40
C ILE A 242 13.80 1.50 -1.74
N CYS A 243 12.64 1.35 -2.36
CA CYS A 243 11.37 1.83 -1.81
C CYS A 243 11.09 1.22 -0.42
N ARG A 244 11.28 -0.10 -0.27
CA ARG A 244 11.01 -0.79 0.98
C ARG A 244 11.98 -0.41 2.08
N ILE A 245 13.27 -0.30 1.77
CA ILE A 245 14.30 0.17 2.71
C ILE A 245 13.98 1.60 3.16
N ALA A 246 13.65 2.51 2.25
CA ALA A 246 13.28 3.89 2.61
C ALA A 246 12.09 3.92 3.59
N LEU A 247 11.06 3.10 3.36
CA LEU A 247 9.92 2.99 4.26
C LEU A 247 10.31 2.46 5.65
N LEU A 248 11.17 1.43 5.71
CA LEU A 248 11.60 0.80 6.96
C LEU A 248 12.59 1.65 7.76
N CYS A 249 13.28 2.59 7.11
CA CYS A 249 14.16 3.55 7.78
C CYS A 249 13.40 4.69 8.47
N MET A 250 12.16 4.97 8.09
CA MET A 250 11.41 6.13 8.61
C MET A 250 11.28 6.16 10.15
N PRO A 251 10.94 5.06 10.85
CA PRO A 251 10.87 5.07 12.32
C PRO A 251 12.18 5.51 12.99
N PHE A 252 13.32 5.08 12.45
CA PHE A 252 14.63 5.52 12.97
C PHE A 252 14.80 7.03 12.84
N PHE A 253 14.55 7.60 11.68
CA PHE A 253 14.69 9.04 11.46
C PHE A 253 13.72 9.84 12.34
N VAL A 254 12.50 9.37 12.49
CA VAL A 254 11.49 10.02 13.32
C VAL A 254 11.88 10.00 14.81
N LEU A 255 12.34 8.86 15.34
CA LEU A 255 12.81 8.76 16.72
C LEU A 255 14.02 9.69 16.97
N ARG A 256 14.96 9.72 16.04
CA ARG A 256 16.11 10.63 16.12
C ARG A 256 15.73 12.10 15.97
N THR A 257 14.68 12.42 15.25
CA THR A 257 14.13 13.79 15.16
C THR A 257 13.76 14.34 16.54
N LEU A 258 13.23 13.48 17.40
CA LEU A 258 12.83 13.85 18.77
C LEU A 258 13.93 13.63 19.81
N GLY A 259 15.17 13.40 19.38
CA GLY A 259 16.32 13.24 20.28
C GLY A 259 16.41 11.89 20.96
N CYS A 260 15.58 10.90 20.59
CA CYS A 260 15.66 9.56 21.18
C CYS A 260 17.04 8.93 20.88
N PRO A 261 17.78 8.42 21.89
CA PRO A 261 19.12 7.87 21.73
C PRO A 261 19.10 6.45 21.15
N VAL A 262 18.49 6.28 19.98
CA VAL A 262 18.33 4.97 19.33
C VAL A 262 19.42 4.69 18.29
N SER A 263 19.78 3.42 18.17
CA SER A 263 20.69 2.93 17.13
C SER A 263 19.91 2.40 15.93
N PHE A 264 20.41 2.66 14.73
CA PHE A 264 19.84 2.11 13.48
C PHE A 264 19.80 0.58 13.50
N ARG A 265 20.83 -0.06 14.09
CA ARG A 265 20.92 -1.53 14.21
C ARG A 265 19.77 -2.15 15.00
N ASN A 266 19.17 -1.41 15.93
CA ASN A 266 18.07 -1.88 16.75
C ASN A 266 16.71 -1.52 16.10
N VAL A 267 16.56 -0.27 15.64
CA VAL A 267 15.28 0.23 15.14
C VAL A 267 14.90 -0.38 13.78
N PHE A 268 15.84 -0.53 12.87
CA PHE A 268 15.53 -1.06 11.52
C PHE A 268 14.98 -2.50 11.59
N PRO A 269 15.64 -3.47 12.26
CA PRO A 269 15.10 -4.81 12.40
C PRO A 269 13.76 -4.83 13.15
N ALA A 270 13.66 -4.08 14.25
CA ALA A 270 12.41 -3.99 15.02
C ALA A 270 11.25 -3.50 14.15
N THR A 271 11.51 -2.51 13.29
CA THR A 271 10.52 -2.04 12.30
C THR A 271 10.08 -3.14 11.33
N VAL A 272 11.01 -3.96 10.85
CA VAL A 272 10.68 -5.10 9.97
C VAL A 272 9.75 -6.09 10.68
N TYR A 273 10.04 -6.40 11.96
CA TYR A 273 9.18 -7.27 12.78
C TYR A 273 7.79 -6.69 12.98
N ILE A 274 7.69 -5.38 13.29
CA ILE A 274 6.40 -4.67 13.41
C ILE A 274 5.58 -4.79 12.12
N TYR A 275 6.17 -4.42 10.98
CA TYR A 275 5.45 -4.48 9.70
C TYR A 275 4.99 -5.89 9.34
N SER A 276 5.77 -6.92 9.70
CA SER A 276 5.39 -8.31 9.47
C SER A 276 4.24 -8.74 10.39
N ALA A 277 4.32 -8.43 11.69
CA ALA A 277 3.29 -8.81 12.68
C ALA A 277 1.95 -8.12 12.42
N VAL A 278 1.97 -6.83 12.08
CA VAL A 278 0.78 -6.02 11.82
C VAL A 278 -0.06 -6.54 10.64
N THR A 279 0.56 -7.24 9.70
CA THR A 279 -0.14 -7.85 8.56
C THR A 279 -1.19 -8.89 8.97
N LEU A 280 -1.09 -9.47 10.18
CA LEU A 280 -2.06 -10.44 10.69
C LEU A 280 -3.44 -9.83 10.98
N ILE A 281 -3.51 -8.53 11.23
CA ILE A 281 -4.73 -7.88 11.69
C ILE A 281 -5.22 -6.92 10.59
N PRO A 282 -6.26 -7.28 9.84
CA PRO A 282 -6.77 -6.47 8.74
C PRO A 282 -7.58 -5.30 9.28
N THR A 283 -6.92 -4.18 9.56
CA THR A 283 -7.59 -2.91 9.88
C THR A 283 -7.36 -1.88 8.78
N PRO A 284 -8.27 -0.93 8.56
CA PRO A 284 -8.09 0.11 7.54
C PRO A 284 -6.78 0.87 7.74
N GLY A 285 -5.90 0.82 6.74
CA GLY A 285 -4.55 1.39 6.81
C GLY A 285 -3.69 0.85 7.94
N ASN A 286 -3.99 -0.35 8.46
CA ASN A 286 -3.40 -0.94 9.66
C ASN A 286 -3.50 -0.02 10.91
N SER A 287 -4.49 0.88 10.94
CA SER A 287 -4.67 1.83 12.04
C SER A 287 -5.05 1.13 13.35
N GLY A 288 -4.55 1.62 14.46
CA GLY A 288 -4.64 1.04 15.78
C GLY A 288 -3.58 -0.02 16.04
N VAL A 289 -3.43 -0.97 15.14
CA VAL A 289 -2.46 -2.08 15.30
C VAL A 289 -1.02 -1.62 15.08
N SER A 290 -0.79 -0.79 14.06
CA SER A 290 0.55 -0.26 13.80
C SER A 290 1.01 0.71 14.88
N GLU A 291 0.11 1.56 15.38
CA GLU A 291 0.39 2.49 16.49
C GLU A 291 0.69 1.72 17.77
N GLY A 292 -0.15 0.73 18.10
CA GLY A 292 0.07 -0.13 19.25
C GLY A 292 1.39 -0.90 19.16
N ALA A 293 1.71 -1.48 18.00
CA ALA A 293 2.96 -2.18 17.77
C ALA A 293 4.18 -1.25 17.83
N PHE A 294 4.08 -0.04 17.27
CA PHE A 294 5.13 0.97 17.37
C PHE A 294 5.39 1.34 18.83
N TYR A 295 4.33 1.60 19.58
CA TYR A 295 4.42 1.93 20.99
C TYR A 295 5.04 0.79 21.80
N LEU A 296 4.54 -0.44 21.66
CA LEU A 296 5.05 -1.61 22.38
C LEU A 296 6.54 -1.86 22.15
N VAL A 297 7.01 -1.66 20.91
CA VAL A 297 8.42 -1.95 20.57
C VAL A 297 9.35 -0.83 20.96
N PHE A 298 8.90 0.43 20.92
CA PHE A 298 9.76 1.59 21.15
C PHE A 298 9.51 2.33 22.48
N SER A 299 8.50 1.92 23.29
CA SER A 299 8.22 2.54 24.60
C SER A 299 9.38 2.41 25.60
N GLU A 300 10.15 1.33 25.52
CA GLU A 300 11.32 1.12 26.41
C GLU A 300 12.49 2.06 26.10
N VAL A 301 12.47 2.75 24.97
CA VAL A 301 13.49 3.75 24.62
C VAL A 301 13.38 5.01 25.52
N GLY A 302 12.39 5.02 26.43
CA GLY A 302 12.35 5.84 27.61
C GLY A 302 12.18 7.32 27.38
N THR A 303 11.17 7.76 26.63
CA THR A 303 10.96 9.19 26.45
C THR A 303 9.49 9.56 26.38
N SER A 304 9.16 10.69 26.99
CA SER A 304 7.95 11.48 26.80
C SER A 304 7.65 11.84 25.33
N GLY A 305 8.55 11.50 24.39
CA GLY A 305 8.44 11.79 22.96
C GLY A 305 7.86 10.68 22.09
N ILE A 306 7.59 9.47 22.62
CA ILE A 306 7.20 8.31 21.81
C ILE A 306 5.86 8.54 21.07
N PHE A 307 4.92 9.27 21.69
CA PHE A 307 3.66 9.66 21.07
C PHE A 307 3.90 10.53 19.82
N TRP A 308 4.76 11.55 19.96
CA TRP A 308 5.09 12.43 18.85
C TRP A 308 5.87 11.72 17.75
N ALA A 309 6.73 10.76 18.12
CA ALA A 309 7.42 9.90 17.15
C ALA A 309 6.42 9.06 16.35
N MET A 310 5.48 8.42 17.03
CA MET A 310 4.43 7.64 16.38
C MET A 310 3.56 8.51 15.45
N LEU A 311 3.15 9.69 15.92
CA LEU A 311 2.35 10.63 15.13
C LEU A 311 3.11 11.13 13.90
N LEU A 312 4.36 11.52 14.05
CA LEU A 312 5.23 11.99 12.96
C LEU A 312 5.50 10.87 11.95
N TRP A 313 5.73 9.64 12.44
CA TRP A 313 5.82 8.46 11.56
C TRP A 313 4.57 8.25 10.74
N ARG A 314 3.37 8.34 11.36
CA ARG A 314 2.10 8.24 10.66
C ARG A 314 1.90 9.36 9.66
N LEU A 315 2.33 10.57 10.01
CA LEU A 315 2.27 11.72 9.11
C LEU A 315 3.06 11.45 7.82
N LEU A 316 4.27 10.91 7.96
CA LEU A 316 5.14 10.60 6.82
C LEU A 316 4.71 9.33 6.06
N CYS A 317 4.34 8.25 6.76
CA CYS A 317 4.08 6.95 6.11
C CYS A 317 2.63 6.69 5.69
N TYR A 318 1.67 7.43 6.25
CA TYR A 318 0.26 7.17 6.05
C TYR A 318 -0.51 8.41 5.56
N TYR A 319 -0.51 9.48 6.35
CA TYR A 319 -1.29 10.68 6.01
C TYR A 319 -0.76 11.41 4.77
N SER A 320 0.55 11.34 4.49
CA SER A 320 1.13 11.88 3.26
C SER A 320 0.56 11.20 2.00
N PHE A 321 0.34 9.88 2.03
CA PHE A 321 -0.28 9.14 0.92
C PHE A 321 -1.76 9.47 0.78
N LEU A 322 -2.49 9.58 1.90
CA LEU A 322 -3.88 10.01 1.90
C LEU A 322 -4.03 11.42 1.34
N LEU A 323 -3.22 12.36 1.80
CA LEU A 323 -3.27 13.76 1.34
C LEU A 323 -2.95 13.86 -0.15
N THR A 324 -1.89 13.19 -0.60
CA THR A 324 -1.48 13.20 -2.01
C THR A 324 -2.58 12.64 -2.92
N GLY A 325 -3.16 11.50 -2.55
CA GLY A 325 -4.25 10.90 -3.31
C GLY A 325 -5.52 11.76 -3.31
N LEU A 326 -5.87 12.35 -2.17
CA LEU A 326 -7.00 13.26 -2.03
C LEU A 326 -6.84 14.52 -2.91
N LEU A 327 -5.65 15.11 -2.95
CA LEU A 327 -5.36 16.28 -3.79
C LEU A 327 -5.47 15.94 -5.28
N ILE A 328 -5.01 14.77 -5.71
CA ILE A 328 -5.13 14.31 -7.10
C ILE A 328 -6.60 14.05 -7.45
N PHE A 329 -7.32 13.35 -6.58
CA PHE A 329 -8.74 13.05 -6.76
C PHE A 329 -9.57 14.35 -6.81
N GLY A 330 -9.37 15.26 -5.86
CA GLY A 330 -10.07 16.54 -5.79
C GLY A 330 -9.87 17.40 -7.04
N LYS A 331 -8.62 17.54 -7.53
CA LYS A 331 -8.34 18.30 -8.78
C LYS A 331 -9.07 17.74 -10.00
N ARG A 332 -9.31 16.43 -10.06
CA ARG A 332 -9.98 15.82 -11.21
C ARG A 332 -11.51 15.80 -11.09
N VAL A 333 -12.04 15.70 -9.89
CA VAL A 333 -13.50 15.79 -9.65
C VAL A 333 -13.96 17.25 -9.83
N ILE A 334 -13.20 18.22 -9.36
CA ILE A 334 -13.53 19.65 -9.49
C ILE A 334 -13.21 20.20 -10.88
N GLY A 335 -12.19 19.64 -11.56
CA GLY A 335 -11.66 20.21 -12.82
C GLY A 335 -12.33 19.76 -14.12
N LYS A 336 -13.25 18.77 -14.13
CA LYS A 336 -13.86 18.26 -15.38
C LYS A 336 -15.32 17.83 -15.24
N PRO A 337 -16.30 18.71 -15.01
CA PRO A 337 -17.70 18.37 -15.23
C PRO A 337 -18.12 18.34 -16.69
N GLN A 338 -17.49 19.13 -17.58
CA GLN A 338 -17.95 19.38 -18.95
C GLN A 338 -17.34 18.47 -20.02
N LYS A 339 -16.03 18.28 -20.03
CA LYS A 339 -15.37 17.51 -21.09
C LYS A 339 -15.69 16.00 -21.10
N TYR A 340 -16.00 15.44 -19.94
CA TYR A 340 -16.39 14.02 -19.82
C TYR A 340 -17.82 13.74 -20.36
N ARG A 341 -18.70 14.74 -20.35
CA ARG A 341 -20.03 14.64 -20.98
C ARG A 341 -19.95 14.71 -22.50
N GLU A 342 -19.17 15.61 -23.03
CA GLU A 342 -19.02 15.80 -24.48
C GLU A 342 -18.38 14.61 -25.20
N ASP A 343 -17.36 13.98 -24.58
CA ASP A 343 -16.74 12.77 -25.13
C ASP A 343 -17.65 11.55 -25.05
N LYS A 344 -18.54 11.48 -24.07
CA LYS A 344 -19.53 10.40 -23.96
C LYS A 344 -20.69 10.56 -24.93
N GLU A 345 -21.11 11.78 -25.21
CA GLU A 345 -22.14 12.07 -26.20
C GLU A 345 -21.64 11.80 -27.63
N LYS A 346 -20.36 12.07 -27.91
CA LYS A 346 -19.74 11.73 -29.20
C LYS A 346 -19.54 10.24 -29.44
N ILE A 347 -19.34 9.44 -28.38
CA ILE A 347 -19.22 7.97 -28.50
C ILE A 347 -20.59 7.31 -28.63
N CYS A 348 -21.67 7.92 -28.13
CA CYS A 348 -23.03 7.38 -28.27
C CYS A 348 -23.76 7.87 -29.56
N SER A 349 -23.18 8.79 -30.32
CA SER A 349 -23.73 9.35 -31.55
C SER A 349 -23.09 8.77 -32.84
N ASN A 350 -22.13 7.88 -32.71
CA ASN A 350 -21.56 7.05 -33.78
C ASN A 350 -21.85 5.56 -33.50
#